data_41f32aea24020ae81c49d9923498cccb
#
_entry.id   41f32aea24020ae81c49d9923498cccb
#
_cell.length_a   1.000
_cell.length_b   1.000
_cell.length_c   1.000
_cell.angle_alpha   90.00
_cell.angle_beta   90.00
_cell.angle_gamma   90.00
#
_symmetry.space_group_name_H-M   'P 1'
#
loop_
_entity.id
_entity.type
_entity.pdbx_description
1 polymer ?
#
loop_
_entity_poly.entity_id
_entity_poly.type
_entity_poly.pdbx_seq_one_letter_code
_entity_poly.pdbx_strand_id
1 'polypeptide(L)'
;LQDTLHHHYSTPPSISLKTMPSSLLIILLFLISISSSFAQTYNILSYGAKADGKSDSTKALNAVWTKACASVKPVTILVPKGRFLVRSIVFDGSNCKRKSVTVRIQGTLVAPSDYRVIGNENYWIFFQHLDGLSVYGGVLDAQGASLWSCKKSGKNCPKGATTIGFQSSSNVVISGLTSLNSQMFHVAINGCRNVNIQG
;
A
#
# COMPACT_ATOMS: atom_id res chain seq x y z
N LEU A 1 54.44 -39.25 31.85
CA LEU A 1 54.53 -38.90 30.41
C LEU A 1 53.31 -38.08 30.08
N GLN A 2 53.47 -36.74 30.08
CA GLN A 2 52.48 -35.74 29.68
C GLN A 2 53.01 -35.13 28.40
N ASP A 3 52.30 -35.37 27.30
CA ASP A 3 52.53 -34.67 26.03
C ASP A 3 51.56 -33.50 25.95
N THR A 4 52.14 -32.29 25.99
CA THR A 4 51.44 -31.00 25.85
C THR A 4 51.40 -30.63 24.36
N LEU A 5 50.24 -30.74 23.73
CA LEU A 5 50.00 -30.23 22.37
C LEU A 5 49.77 -28.72 22.42
N HIS A 6 50.75 -27.93 21.99
CA HIS A 6 50.60 -26.50 21.73
C HIS A 6 49.90 -26.28 20.37
N HIS A 7 48.65 -25.89 20.40
CA HIS A 7 47.97 -25.35 19.22
C HIS A 7 48.44 -23.90 18.96
N HIS A 8 49.22 -23.73 17.91
CA HIS A 8 49.52 -22.41 17.35
C HIS A 8 48.25 -21.83 16.67
N TYR A 9 47.62 -20.88 17.29
CA TYR A 9 46.63 -20.03 16.66
C TYR A 9 47.37 -18.96 15.84
N SER A 10 47.34 -19.10 14.50
CA SER A 10 47.76 -18.03 13.57
C SER A 10 46.69 -16.98 13.51
N THR A 11 46.98 -15.76 14.00
CA THR A 11 46.14 -14.59 13.80
C THR A 11 46.10 -14.21 12.33
N PRO A 12 44.94 -13.92 11.75
CA PRO A 12 44.84 -13.48 10.35
C PRO A 12 45.57 -12.11 10.18
N PRO A 13 46.19 -11.86 9.02
CA PRO A 13 46.94 -10.65 8.80
C PRO A 13 45.98 -9.44 8.86
N SER A 14 46.33 -8.45 9.70
CA SER A 14 45.63 -7.19 9.77
C SER A 14 45.94 -6.40 8.46
N ILE A 15 44.91 -6.21 7.64
CA ILE A 15 45.02 -5.40 6.43
C ILE A 15 45.15 -3.93 6.84
N SER A 16 46.35 -3.38 6.72
CA SER A 16 46.58 -1.98 7.00
C SER A 16 45.99 -1.09 5.89
N LEU A 17 45.05 -0.22 6.24
CA LEU A 17 44.41 0.73 5.31
C LEU A 17 45.42 1.72 4.68
N LYS A 18 46.64 1.83 5.22
CA LYS A 18 47.64 2.79 4.76
C LYS A 18 48.37 2.40 3.47
N THR A 19 48.18 1.19 2.96
CA THR A 19 48.87 0.68 1.76
C THR A 19 47.97 0.49 0.55
N MET A 20 46.67 0.86 0.63
CA MET A 20 45.79 0.76 -0.51
C MET A 20 46.10 1.91 -1.52
N PRO A 21 46.31 1.60 -2.81
CA PRO A 21 46.43 2.62 -3.83
C PRO A 21 45.11 3.41 -3.91
N SER A 22 45.23 4.73 -4.11
CA SER A 22 44.11 5.67 -4.13
C SER A 22 42.98 5.24 -5.11
N SER A 23 43.32 4.57 -6.20
CA SER A 23 42.35 3.99 -7.14
C SER A 23 41.48 2.90 -6.52
N LEU A 24 42.02 2.04 -5.67
CA LEU A 24 41.28 0.99 -4.99
C LEU A 24 40.33 1.58 -3.91
N LEU A 25 40.76 2.63 -3.23
CA LEU A 25 39.95 3.35 -2.25
C LEU A 25 38.74 4.03 -2.92
N ILE A 26 38.96 4.65 -4.09
CA ILE A 26 37.88 5.27 -4.88
C ILE A 26 36.87 4.22 -5.37
N ILE A 27 37.36 3.07 -5.85
CA ILE A 27 36.49 1.98 -6.28
C ILE A 27 35.66 1.41 -5.09
N LEU A 28 36.30 1.25 -3.92
CA LEU A 28 35.62 0.80 -2.71
C LEU A 28 34.56 1.80 -2.23
N LEU A 29 34.86 3.10 -2.29
CA LEU A 29 33.91 4.18 -1.99
C LEU A 29 32.76 4.22 -3.01
N PHE A 30 33.04 3.97 -4.29
CA PHE A 30 31.99 3.85 -5.32
C PHE A 30 31.08 2.63 -5.12
N LEU A 31 31.62 1.50 -4.67
CA LEU A 31 30.84 0.28 -4.36
C LEU A 31 29.95 0.43 -3.13
N ILE A 32 30.35 1.24 -2.15
CA ILE A 32 29.54 1.53 -0.95
C ILE A 32 28.38 2.50 -1.27
N SER A 33 28.53 3.33 -2.29
CA SER A 33 27.49 4.31 -2.69
C SER A 33 26.36 3.73 -3.54
N ILE A 34 26.39 2.46 -3.93
CA ILE A 34 25.24 1.76 -4.53
C ILE A 34 24.28 1.40 -3.39
N SER A 35 23.67 2.40 -2.79
CA SER A 35 22.51 2.20 -1.91
C SER A 35 21.40 1.62 -2.74
N SER A 36 21.26 0.30 -2.71
CA SER A 36 20.12 -0.41 -3.33
C SER A 36 18.84 0.17 -2.75
N SER A 37 18.19 1.04 -3.50
CA SER A 37 16.89 1.61 -3.14
C SER A 37 15.80 0.54 -3.26
N PHE A 38 15.87 -0.51 -2.42
CA PHE A 38 14.80 -1.49 -2.36
C PHE A 38 13.54 -0.81 -1.89
N ALA A 39 12.46 -0.95 -2.68
CA ALA A 39 11.14 -0.51 -2.28
C ALA A 39 10.73 -1.25 -1.01
N GLN A 40 10.25 -0.50 -0.01
CA GLN A 40 9.80 -1.08 1.24
C GLN A 40 8.36 -1.59 1.09
N THR A 41 8.14 -2.88 1.31
CA THR A 41 6.80 -3.48 1.22
C THR A 41 6.19 -3.62 2.61
N TYR A 42 5.01 -3.06 2.79
CA TYR A 42 4.19 -3.22 3.98
C TYR A 42 3.00 -4.12 3.68
N ASN A 43 2.99 -5.32 4.26
CA ASN A 43 1.88 -6.27 4.14
C ASN A 43 0.85 -5.99 5.24
N ILE A 44 -0.42 -5.80 4.88
CA ILE A 44 -1.49 -5.49 5.84
C ILE A 44 -1.68 -6.57 6.91
N LEU A 45 -1.36 -7.85 6.61
CA LEU A 45 -1.43 -8.94 7.59
C LEU A 45 -0.48 -8.70 8.77
N SER A 46 0.70 -8.13 8.52
CA SER A 46 1.68 -7.79 9.56
C SER A 46 1.19 -6.68 10.50
N TYR A 47 0.07 -6.02 10.17
CA TYR A 47 -0.57 -4.97 10.95
C TYR A 47 -1.93 -5.39 11.52
N GLY A 48 -2.22 -6.70 11.49
CA GLY A 48 -3.42 -7.26 12.12
C GLY A 48 -4.65 -7.37 11.21
N ALA A 49 -4.51 -7.16 9.90
CA ALA A 49 -5.59 -7.46 8.96
C ALA A 49 -5.92 -8.96 8.98
N LYS A 50 -7.19 -9.32 8.82
CA LYS A 50 -7.63 -10.71 8.74
C LYS A 50 -8.29 -10.98 7.39
N ALA A 51 -7.86 -12.05 6.73
CA ALA A 51 -8.30 -12.42 5.38
C ALA A 51 -9.63 -13.22 5.37
N ASP A 52 -10.51 -12.99 6.35
CA ASP A 52 -11.75 -13.75 6.60
C ASP A 52 -13.01 -13.09 6.00
N GLY A 53 -12.89 -11.86 5.46
CA GLY A 53 -14.00 -11.07 4.94
C GLY A 53 -15.02 -10.60 5.99
N LYS A 54 -14.73 -10.75 7.27
CA LYS A 54 -15.62 -10.46 8.40
C LYS A 54 -14.99 -9.51 9.43
N SER A 55 -13.73 -9.74 9.78
CA SER A 55 -12.99 -8.88 10.72
C SER A 55 -12.60 -7.57 10.06
N ASP A 56 -12.89 -6.45 10.72
CA ASP A 56 -12.58 -5.13 10.20
C ASP A 56 -11.05 -4.90 10.13
N SER A 57 -10.53 -4.75 8.94
CA SER A 57 -9.12 -4.53 8.62
C SER A 57 -8.77 -3.05 8.38
N THR A 58 -9.72 -2.13 8.58
CA THR A 58 -9.53 -0.68 8.35
C THR A 58 -8.38 -0.13 9.18
N LYS A 59 -8.29 -0.51 10.46
CA LYS A 59 -7.19 -0.08 11.35
C LYS A 59 -5.83 -0.54 10.84
N ALA A 60 -5.73 -1.76 10.32
CA ALA A 60 -4.49 -2.30 9.76
C ALA A 60 -4.06 -1.52 8.51
N LEU A 61 -4.99 -1.20 7.61
CA LEU A 61 -4.73 -0.37 6.43
C LEU A 61 -4.27 1.04 6.82
N ASN A 62 -4.92 1.67 7.80
CA ASN A 62 -4.52 2.98 8.32
C ASN A 62 -3.11 2.95 8.92
N ALA A 63 -2.77 1.90 9.69
CA ALA A 63 -1.44 1.74 10.27
C ALA A 63 -0.36 1.57 9.19
N VAL A 64 -0.64 0.77 8.15
CA VAL A 64 0.23 0.63 6.98
C VAL A 64 0.40 1.96 6.25
N TRP A 65 -0.69 2.71 6.05
CA TRP A 65 -0.64 4.03 5.42
C TRP A 65 0.25 4.99 6.19
N THR A 66 0.09 5.05 7.52
CA THR A 66 0.92 5.88 8.38
C THR A 66 2.41 5.57 8.22
N LYS A 67 2.78 4.28 8.13
CA LYS A 67 4.17 3.85 7.88
C LYS A 67 4.65 4.21 6.49
N ALA A 68 3.80 4.00 5.47
CA ALA A 68 4.08 4.37 4.09
C ALA A 68 4.35 5.88 3.95
N CYS A 69 3.49 6.69 4.55
CA CYS A 69 3.55 8.14 4.54
C CYS A 69 4.81 8.69 5.26
N ALA A 70 5.26 8.01 6.31
CA ALA A 70 6.49 8.37 7.03
C ALA A 70 7.79 7.96 6.31
N SER A 71 7.71 7.13 5.26
CA SER A 71 8.88 6.63 4.53
C SER A 71 9.42 7.66 3.55
N VAL A 72 10.74 7.77 3.47
CA VAL A 72 11.46 8.50 2.41
C VAL A 72 11.84 7.59 1.24
N LYS A 73 11.72 6.26 1.41
CA LYS A 73 12.00 5.25 0.38
C LYS A 73 10.73 4.96 -0.44
N PRO A 74 10.87 4.43 -1.67
CA PRO A 74 9.71 3.90 -2.40
C PRO A 74 8.96 2.86 -1.56
N VAL A 75 7.63 2.93 -1.57
CA VAL A 75 6.77 2.07 -0.74
C VAL A 75 5.79 1.30 -1.60
N THR A 76 5.61 0.03 -1.25
CA THR A 76 4.49 -0.79 -1.73
C THR A 76 3.63 -1.22 -0.54
N ILE A 77 2.35 -0.89 -0.56
CA ILE A 77 1.33 -1.44 0.33
C ILE A 77 0.81 -2.70 -0.33
N LEU A 78 0.94 -3.84 0.36
CA LEU A 78 0.49 -5.13 -0.13
C LEU A 78 -0.77 -5.58 0.59
N VAL A 79 -1.85 -5.76 -0.18
CA VAL A 79 -3.04 -6.51 0.21
C VAL A 79 -2.91 -7.91 -0.39
N PRO A 80 -2.55 -8.94 0.38
CA PRO A 80 -2.31 -10.28 -0.15
C PRO A 80 -3.62 -10.99 -0.55
N LYS A 81 -3.52 -12.22 -1.05
CA LYS A 81 -4.70 -13.06 -1.35
C LYS A 81 -5.58 -13.23 -0.11
N GLY A 82 -6.90 -13.18 -0.29
CA GLY A 82 -7.91 -13.29 0.74
C GLY A 82 -9.00 -12.23 0.60
N ARG A 83 -9.94 -12.21 1.54
CA ARG A 83 -11.02 -11.20 1.60
C ARG A 83 -10.85 -10.36 2.85
N PHE A 84 -10.80 -9.06 2.73
CA PHE A 84 -10.54 -8.13 3.83
C PHE A 84 -11.69 -7.14 3.94
N LEU A 85 -12.45 -7.23 5.05
CA LEU A 85 -13.48 -6.25 5.33
C LEU A 85 -12.84 -4.90 5.66
N VAL A 86 -13.26 -3.85 4.96
CA VAL A 86 -12.75 -2.49 5.12
C VAL A 86 -13.93 -1.52 5.14
N ARG A 87 -13.98 -0.65 6.13
CA ARG A 87 -14.91 0.49 6.17
C ARG A 87 -14.38 1.63 5.29
N SER A 88 -15.07 2.78 5.29
CA SER A 88 -14.56 3.95 4.58
C SER A 88 -13.15 4.32 5.05
N ILE A 89 -12.25 4.58 4.10
CA ILE A 89 -10.85 4.89 4.36
C ILE A 89 -10.33 5.99 3.43
N VAL A 90 -9.54 6.89 4.00
CA VAL A 90 -8.89 8.00 3.27
C VAL A 90 -7.37 7.83 3.32
N PHE A 91 -6.74 7.84 2.18
CA PHE A 91 -5.31 7.84 1.98
C PHE A 91 -4.85 9.24 1.54
N ASP A 92 -4.53 10.07 2.51
CA ASP A 92 -4.12 11.47 2.28
C ASP A 92 -2.59 11.59 2.23
N GLY A 93 -2.09 12.10 1.11
CA GLY A 93 -0.67 12.35 0.88
C GLY A 93 -0.18 13.74 1.29
N SER A 94 -1.04 14.61 1.83
CA SER A 94 -0.68 16.02 2.16
C SER A 94 0.57 16.12 3.03
N ASN A 95 0.67 15.29 4.05
CA ASN A 95 1.76 15.28 5.04
C ASN A 95 2.76 14.14 4.85
N CYS A 96 2.70 13.42 3.72
CA CYS A 96 3.63 12.33 3.47
C CYS A 96 5.01 12.86 3.10
N LYS A 97 6.06 12.25 3.66
CA LYS A 97 7.46 12.54 3.31
C LYS A 97 7.74 12.24 1.84
N ARG A 98 7.08 11.21 1.31
CA ARG A 98 7.07 10.86 -0.11
C ARG A 98 5.63 10.68 -0.57
N LYS A 99 5.26 11.37 -1.65
CA LYS A 99 3.88 11.32 -2.19
C LYS A 99 3.67 10.16 -3.17
N SER A 100 4.74 9.48 -3.59
CA SER A 100 4.67 8.34 -4.50
C SER A 100 4.48 7.04 -3.70
N VAL A 101 3.38 6.34 -3.94
CA VAL A 101 3.01 5.09 -3.26
C VAL A 101 2.45 4.10 -4.26
N THR A 102 2.86 2.84 -4.14
CA THR A 102 2.27 1.71 -4.88
C THR A 102 1.34 0.94 -3.95
N VAL A 103 0.11 0.69 -4.39
CA VAL A 103 -0.83 -0.22 -3.72
C VAL A 103 -1.01 -1.44 -4.61
N ARG A 104 -0.60 -2.60 -4.12
CA ARG A 104 -0.75 -3.88 -4.83
C ARG A 104 -1.80 -4.73 -4.13
N ILE A 105 -2.90 -4.98 -4.81
CA ILE A 105 -4.00 -5.79 -4.30
C ILE A 105 -3.95 -7.14 -5.03
N GLN A 106 -3.81 -8.23 -4.28
CA GLN A 106 -3.85 -9.60 -4.81
C GLN A 106 -5.14 -10.32 -4.42
N GLY A 107 -5.84 -9.80 -3.42
CA GLY A 107 -7.10 -10.33 -2.90
C GLY A 107 -8.28 -9.41 -3.20
N THR A 108 -9.26 -9.44 -2.30
CA THR A 108 -10.49 -8.66 -2.38
C THR A 108 -10.61 -7.77 -1.15
N LEU A 109 -10.79 -6.47 -1.34
CA LEU A 109 -11.33 -5.58 -0.33
C LEU A 109 -12.85 -5.63 -0.41
N VAL A 110 -13.51 -5.79 0.73
CA VAL A 110 -14.96 -5.95 0.84
C VAL A 110 -15.51 -4.85 1.73
N ALA A 111 -16.51 -4.11 1.26
CA ALA A 111 -17.22 -3.16 2.09
C ALA A 111 -18.15 -3.89 3.09
N PRO A 112 -18.61 -3.22 4.16
CA PRO A 112 -19.65 -3.75 5.02
C PRO A 112 -20.92 -4.11 4.24
N SER A 113 -21.53 -5.25 4.56
CA SER A 113 -22.79 -5.70 3.92
C SER A 113 -24.00 -4.82 4.28
N ASP A 114 -23.97 -4.21 5.46
CA ASP A 114 -24.92 -3.15 5.80
C ASP A 114 -24.52 -1.85 5.09
N TYR A 115 -25.26 -1.51 4.06
CA TYR A 115 -25.02 -0.33 3.23
C TYR A 115 -25.00 0.99 4.04
N ARG A 116 -25.67 1.03 5.20
CA ARG A 116 -25.74 2.24 6.05
C ARG A 116 -24.39 2.63 6.64
N VAL A 117 -23.48 1.67 6.77
CA VAL A 117 -22.16 1.90 7.37
C VAL A 117 -21.32 2.87 6.54
N ILE A 118 -21.42 2.80 5.20
CA ILE A 118 -20.67 3.66 4.29
C ILE A 118 -21.57 4.47 3.35
N GLY A 119 -22.89 4.28 3.43
CA GLY A 119 -23.86 4.84 2.46
C GLY A 119 -23.98 6.36 2.48
N ASN A 120 -23.58 7.02 3.55
CA ASN A 120 -23.51 8.49 3.64
C ASN A 120 -22.13 9.06 3.34
N GLU A 121 -21.12 8.22 3.16
CA GLU A 121 -19.78 8.63 2.77
C GLU A 121 -19.76 9.04 1.29
N ASN A 122 -18.84 9.96 0.92
CA ASN A 122 -18.63 10.29 -0.47
C ASN A 122 -17.91 9.16 -1.22
N TYR A 123 -16.94 8.52 -0.53
CA TYR A 123 -16.10 7.47 -1.07
C TYR A 123 -15.95 6.34 -0.04
N TRP A 124 -15.86 5.12 -0.54
CA TRP A 124 -15.45 3.97 0.27
C TRP A 124 -13.93 3.92 0.40
N ILE A 125 -13.19 3.92 -0.72
CA ILE A 125 -11.73 4.01 -0.77
C ILE A 125 -11.37 5.36 -1.40
N PHE A 126 -10.61 6.19 -0.71
CA PHE A 126 -10.32 7.54 -1.19
C PHE A 126 -8.84 7.87 -1.12
N PHE A 127 -8.27 8.32 -2.24
CA PHE A 127 -6.90 8.79 -2.37
C PHE A 127 -6.87 10.26 -2.70
N GLN A 128 -6.06 11.03 -1.98
CA GLN A 128 -5.93 12.46 -2.24
C GLN A 128 -4.52 12.98 -2.00
N HIS A 129 -4.18 14.10 -2.68
CA HIS A 129 -2.92 14.84 -2.54
C HIS A 129 -1.66 13.99 -2.74
N LEU A 130 -1.70 13.06 -3.70
CA LEU A 130 -0.60 12.16 -4.04
C LEU A 130 0.04 12.56 -5.37
N ASP A 131 1.32 12.24 -5.54
CA ASP A 131 2.05 12.38 -6.78
C ASP A 131 2.83 11.08 -7.06
N GLY A 132 2.40 10.34 -8.09
CA GLY A 132 2.93 9.02 -8.42
C GLY A 132 2.23 7.87 -7.71
N LEU A 133 0.90 7.94 -7.52
CA LEU A 133 0.11 6.81 -7.01
C LEU A 133 -0.05 5.74 -8.09
N SER A 134 0.24 4.49 -7.72
CA SER A 134 -0.04 3.32 -8.57
C SER A 134 -0.89 2.30 -7.82
N VAL A 135 -2.04 1.91 -8.40
CA VAL A 135 -2.92 0.88 -7.85
C VAL A 135 -2.98 -0.29 -8.84
N TYR A 136 -2.54 -1.46 -8.40
CA TYR A 136 -2.42 -2.64 -9.25
C TYR A 136 -3.26 -3.81 -8.74
N GLY A 137 -4.07 -4.37 -9.63
CA GLY A 137 -4.77 -5.64 -9.47
C GLY A 137 -5.88 -5.61 -8.43
N GLY A 138 -6.40 -6.79 -8.11
CA GLY A 138 -7.37 -7.04 -7.06
C GLY A 138 -8.82 -6.71 -7.38
N VAL A 139 -9.65 -6.95 -6.38
CA VAL A 139 -11.10 -6.74 -6.45
C VAL A 139 -11.55 -5.80 -5.33
N LEU A 140 -12.37 -4.82 -5.67
CA LEU A 140 -13.11 -3.97 -4.74
C LEU A 140 -14.59 -4.36 -4.82
N ASP A 141 -15.12 -5.04 -3.81
CA ASP A 141 -16.53 -5.43 -3.71
C ASP A 141 -17.26 -4.52 -2.71
N ALA A 142 -17.94 -3.51 -3.23
CA ALA A 142 -18.62 -2.49 -2.42
C ALA A 142 -19.98 -2.95 -1.87
N GLN A 143 -20.41 -4.19 -2.12
CA GLN A 143 -21.61 -4.82 -1.58
C GLN A 143 -22.91 -3.97 -1.70
N GLY A 144 -23.07 -3.21 -2.79
CA GLY A 144 -24.14 -2.23 -2.96
C GLY A 144 -25.53 -2.81 -3.24
N ALA A 145 -25.68 -4.11 -3.44
CA ALA A 145 -26.94 -4.73 -3.87
C ALA A 145 -28.11 -4.40 -2.92
N SER A 146 -27.88 -4.42 -1.61
CA SER A 146 -28.90 -4.11 -0.61
C SER A 146 -29.33 -2.63 -0.64
N LEU A 147 -28.41 -1.70 -0.95
CA LEU A 147 -28.75 -0.30 -1.16
C LEU A 147 -29.60 -0.10 -2.42
N TRP A 148 -29.24 -0.76 -3.51
CA TRP A 148 -30.04 -0.70 -4.74
C TRP A 148 -31.44 -1.27 -4.56
N SER A 149 -31.59 -2.34 -3.77
CA SER A 149 -32.90 -2.87 -3.37
C SER A 149 -33.72 -1.86 -2.55
N CYS A 150 -33.05 -1.17 -1.61
CA CYS A 150 -33.67 -0.07 -0.86
C CYS A 150 -34.17 1.04 -1.80
N LYS A 151 -33.30 1.53 -2.69
CA LYS A 151 -33.68 2.59 -3.65
C LYS A 151 -34.85 2.20 -4.55
N LYS A 152 -34.88 0.95 -5.03
CA LYS A 152 -35.98 0.44 -5.85
C LYS A 152 -37.29 0.35 -5.08
N SER A 153 -37.29 0.17 -3.77
CA SER A 153 -38.50 0.11 -2.94
C SER A 153 -39.13 1.48 -2.61
N GLY A 154 -38.56 2.58 -3.09
CA GLY A 154 -39.02 3.95 -2.83
C GLY A 154 -38.82 4.43 -1.39
N LYS A 155 -38.04 3.70 -0.58
CA LYS A 155 -37.72 4.08 0.80
C LYS A 155 -36.70 5.22 0.85
N ASN A 156 -36.64 5.91 1.99
CA ASN A 156 -35.58 6.88 2.23
C ASN A 156 -34.26 6.14 2.47
N CYS A 157 -33.39 6.14 1.46
CA CYS A 157 -32.12 5.43 1.44
C CYS A 157 -30.97 6.43 1.33
N PRO A 158 -29.78 6.13 1.87
CA PRO A 158 -28.62 6.99 1.66
C PRO A 158 -28.23 7.06 0.18
N LYS A 159 -27.45 8.09 -0.19
CA LYS A 159 -27.01 8.27 -1.58
C LYS A 159 -26.12 7.13 -2.08
N GLY A 160 -25.34 6.51 -1.20
CA GLY A 160 -24.33 5.51 -1.49
C GLY A 160 -22.95 6.13 -1.67
N ALA A 161 -21.91 5.35 -1.35
CA ALA A 161 -20.53 5.72 -1.55
C ALA A 161 -20.05 5.36 -2.96
N THR A 162 -19.19 6.20 -3.53
CA THR A 162 -18.37 5.82 -4.69
C THR A 162 -17.33 4.80 -4.26
N THR A 163 -17.12 3.72 -5.03
CA THR A 163 -16.22 2.63 -4.66
C THR A 163 -14.79 3.11 -4.44
N ILE A 164 -14.21 3.83 -5.42
CA ILE A 164 -12.88 4.40 -5.30
C ILE A 164 -12.84 5.82 -5.86
N GLY A 165 -12.23 6.73 -5.12
CA GLY A 165 -12.08 8.12 -5.52
C GLY A 165 -10.63 8.59 -5.51
N PHE A 166 -10.32 9.51 -6.43
CA PHE A 166 -9.02 10.18 -6.53
C PHE A 166 -9.25 11.68 -6.59
N GLN A 167 -8.53 12.44 -5.76
CA GLN A 167 -8.66 13.89 -5.75
C GLN A 167 -7.31 14.58 -5.62
N SER A 168 -7.15 15.70 -6.33
CA SER A 168 -5.98 16.61 -6.24
C SER A 168 -4.65 15.84 -6.28
N SER A 169 -4.58 14.84 -7.17
CA SER A 169 -3.42 13.95 -7.31
C SER A 169 -2.86 14.00 -8.73
N SER A 170 -1.58 13.67 -8.90
CA SER A 170 -0.91 13.63 -10.19
C SER A 170 -0.18 12.31 -10.41
N ASN A 171 0.06 11.95 -11.69
CA ASN A 171 0.78 10.74 -12.09
C ASN A 171 0.13 9.48 -11.47
N VAL A 172 -1.19 9.33 -11.67
CA VAL A 172 -1.97 8.21 -11.14
C VAL A 172 -2.07 7.09 -12.17
N VAL A 173 -1.70 5.88 -11.78
CA VAL A 173 -1.83 4.66 -12.59
C VAL A 173 -2.77 3.69 -11.88
N ILE A 174 -3.78 3.22 -12.59
CA ILE A 174 -4.68 2.16 -12.13
C ILE A 174 -4.64 1.06 -13.17
N SER A 175 -4.27 -0.15 -12.79
CA SER A 175 -4.14 -1.26 -13.74
C SER A 175 -4.63 -2.58 -13.16
N GLY A 176 -5.47 -3.29 -13.93
CA GLY A 176 -5.99 -4.61 -13.58
C GLY A 176 -6.89 -4.64 -12.34
N LEU A 177 -7.50 -3.50 -11.96
CA LEU A 177 -8.42 -3.39 -10.83
C LEU A 177 -9.84 -3.74 -11.27
N THR A 178 -10.49 -4.66 -10.54
CA THR A 178 -11.90 -4.99 -10.74
C THR A 178 -12.75 -4.32 -9.66
N SER A 179 -13.77 -3.55 -10.06
CA SER A 179 -14.72 -2.93 -9.15
C SER A 179 -16.10 -3.53 -9.31
N LEU A 180 -16.65 -4.09 -8.22
CA LEU A 180 -17.93 -4.78 -8.20
C LEU A 180 -18.92 -4.11 -7.25
N ASN A 181 -20.22 -4.25 -7.57
CA ASN A 181 -21.34 -3.95 -6.68
C ASN A 181 -21.26 -2.56 -6.05
N SER A 182 -20.91 -1.52 -6.83
CA SER A 182 -20.82 -0.15 -6.31
C SER A 182 -22.16 0.32 -5.73
N GLN A 183 -22.12 1.09 -4.65
CA GLN A 183 -23.29 1.74 -4.07
C GLN A 183 -23.73 2.97 -4.88
N MET A 184 -22.81 3.60 -5.61
CA MET A 184 -23.07 4.77 -6.46
C MET A 184 -22.25 4.68 -7.75
N PHE A 185 -21.05 5.26 -7.79
CA PHE A 185 -20.13 5.16 -8.91
C PHE A 185 -18.99 4.21 -8.61
N HIS A 186 -18.45 3.55 -9.65
CA HIS A 186 -17.31 2.68 -9.51
C HIS A 186 -16.01 3.46 -9.28
N VAL A 187 -15.81 4.54 -10.03
CA VAL A 187 -14.62 5.39 -9.97
C VAL A 187 -15.02 6.85 -10.07
N ALA A 188 -14.39 7.71 -9.28
CA ALA A 188 -14.48 9.15 -9.45
C ALA A 188 -13.09 9.79 -9.42
N ILE A 189 -12.83 10.72 -10.32
CA ILE A 189 -11.57 11.44 -10.46
C ILE A 189 -11.87 12.94 -10.46
N ASN A 190 -11.28 13.66 -9.54
CA ASN A 190 -11.50 15.09 -9.39
C ASN A 190 -10.19 15.85 -9.19
N GLY A 191 -9.93 16.87 -10.02
CA GLY A 191 -8.75 17.71 -9.92
C GLY A 191 -7.42 16.97 -10.04
N CYS A 192 -7.40 15.79 -10.71
CA CYS A 192 -6.20 15.01 -10.96
C CYS A 192 -5.56 15.35 -12.30
N ARG A 193 -4.26 15.09 -12.44
CA ARG A 193 -3.50 15.26 -13.68
C ARG A 193 -2.73 14.00 -14.00
N ASN A 194 -2.55 13.71 -15.31
CA ASN A 194 -1.82 12.54 -15.79
C ASN A 194 -2.33 11.23 -15.15
N VAL A 195 -3.60 10.90 -15.43
CA VAL A 195 -4.27 9.70 -14.94
C VAL A 195 -4.32 8.66 -16.05
N ASN A 196 -3.79 7.47 -15.80
CA ASN A 196 -3.82 6.33 -16.71
C ASN A 196 -4.59 5.18 -16.07
N ILE A 197 -5.65 4.73 -16.73
CA ILE A 197 -6.47 3.59 -16.30
C ILE A 197 -6.40 2.51 -17.37
N GLN A 198 -5.96 1.32 -16.98
CA GLN A 198 -5.79 0.15 -17.85
C GLN A 198 -6.38 -1.08 -17.16
N GLY A 199 -7.11 -1.91 -17.91
CA GLY A 199 -7.70 -3.14 -17.34
C GLY A 199 -8.13 -4.09 -18.39
#